data_05c15bfb80cda37c75708d4a04b84fce
#
_entry.id   05c15bfb80cda37c75708d4a04b84fce
#
_cell.length_a   1.000
_cell.length_b   1.000
_cell.length_c   1.000
_cell.angle_alpha   90.00
_cell.angle_beta   90.00
_cell.angle_gamma   90.00
#
_symmetry.space_group_name_H-M   'P 1'
#
loop_
_entity.id
_entity.type
_entity.pdbx_description
1 polymer ?
#
loop_
_entity_poly.entity_id
_entity_poly.type
_entity_poly.pdbx_seq_one_letter_code
_entity_poly.pdbx_strand_id
1 'polypeptide(L)'
;MESNFNRLTELLLEKNPNMSSERARTWVELLWSDYEATSAKAGYSFRGADYTENLVKQLINSYGDKLHLFAAKNPKYAHLLNTDEDLKQ
;
A
#
# COMPACT_ATOMS: atom_id res chain seq x y z
N MET A 1 -6.97 -13.98 0.11
CA MET A 1 -6.63 -12.55 0.10
C MET A 1 -6.52 -11.92 1.48
N GLU A 2 -7.34 -12.35 2.45
CA GLU A 2 -7.22 -11.81 3.80
C GLU A 2 -5.85 -12.02 4.41
N SER A 3 -5.28 -13.22 4.23
CA SER A 3 -3.94 -13.49 4.78
C SER A 3 -2.89 -12.56 4.20
N ASN A 4 -3.01 -12.28 2.90
CA ASN A 4 -2.08 -11.39 2.23
C ASN A 4 -2.21 -9.97 2.79
N PHE A 5 -3.44 -9.50 2.96
CA PHE A 5 -3.68 -8.16 3.50
C PHE A 5 -3.18 -8.05 4.94
N ASN A 6 -3.40 -9.09 5.73
CA ASN A 6 -2.97 -9.07 7.13
C ASN A 6 -1.44 -8.98 7.23
N ARG A 7 -0.73 -9.78 6.42
CA ARG A 7 0.73 -9.75 6.43
C ARG A 7 1.27 -8.40 5.99
N LEU A 8 0.68 -7.83 4.94
CA LEU A 8 1.13 -6.54 4.42
C LEU A 8 0.81 -5.41 5.38
N THR A 9 -0.34 -5.49 6.05
CA THR A 9 -0.73 -4.49 7.04
C THR A 9 0.26 -4.50 8.21
N GLU A 10 0.61 -5.70 8.68
CA GLU A 10 1.59 -5.82 9.77
C GLU A 10 2.95 -5.26 9.35
N LEU A 11 3.37 -5.56 8.12
CA LEU A 11 4.65 -5.04 7.62
C LEU A 11 4.63 -3.52 7.57
N LEU A 12 3.52 -2.95 7.09
CA LEU A 12 3.41 -1.50 7.02
C LEU A 12 3.47 -0.87 8.41
N LEU A 13 2.81 -1.49 9.38
CA LEU A 13 2.84 -0.98 10.76
C LEU A 13 4.24 -1.07 11.37
N GLU A 14 5.03 -2.07 10.99
CA GLU A 14 6.42 -2.13 11.41
C GLU A 14 7.23 -0.95 10.88
N LYS A 15 6.97 -0.56 9.63
CA LYS A 15 7.67 0.56 9.00
C LYS A 15 7.14 1.90 9.48
N ASN A 16 5.89 1.94 9.93
CA ASN A 16 5.20 3.17 10.25
C ASN A 16 4.32 2.97 11.48
N PRO A 17 4.95 2.88 12.66
CA PRO A 17 4.21 2.53 13.89
C PRO A 17 3.24 3.59 14.38
N ASN A 18 3.31 4.81 13.85
CA ASN A 18 2.39 5.88 14.24
C ASN A 18 1.05 5.79 13.52
N MET A 19 0.95 4.92 12.54
CA MET A 19 -0.27 4.75 11.75
C MET A 19 -1.22 3.78 12.45
N SER A 20 -2.53 4.04 12.38
CA SER A 20 -3.51 3.09 12.91
C SER A 20 -3.58 1.86 12.00
N SER A 21 -4.04 0.73 12.55
CA SER A 21 -4.17 -0.48 11.74
C SER A 21 -5.22 -0.30 10.65
N GLU A 22 -6.27 0.47 10.92
CA GLU A 22 -7.29 0.74 9.89
C GLU A 22 -6.70 1.51 8.71
N ARG A 23 -5.88 2.52 8.99
CA ARG A 23 -5.24 3.31 7.95
C ARG A 23 -4.25 2.46 7.17
N ALA A 24 -3.48 1.63 7.87
CA ALA A 24 -2.53 0.74 7.22
C ALA A 24 -3.25 -0.23 6.29
N ARG A 25 -4.38 -0.78 6.73
CA ARG A 25 -5.18 -1.67 5.91
C ARG A 25 -5.70 -0.98 4.67
N THR A 26 -6.16 0.26 4.81
CA THR A 26 -6.64 1.05 3.67
C THR A 26 -5.55 1.24 2.63
N TRP A 27 -4.34 1.57 3.07
CA TRP A 27 -3.22 1.70 2.17
C TRP A 27 -2.93 0.39 1.43
N VAL A 28 -2.92 -0.71 2.16
CA VAL A 28 -2.62 -2.02 1.58
C VAL A 28 -3.66 -2.39 0.51
N GLU A 29 -4.93 -2.17 0.82
CA GLU A 29 -6.01 -2.50 -0.13
C GLU A 29 -5.93 -1.66 -1.40
N LEU A 30 -5.63 -0.38 -1.26
CA LEU A 30 -5.50 0.50 -2.42
C LEU A 30 -4.29 0.14 -3.27
N LEU A 31 -3.16 -0.14 -2.62
CA LEU A 31 -1.96 -0.54 -3.35
C LEU A 31 -2.18 -1.84 -4.08
N TRP A 32 -2.84 -2.79 -3.43
CA TRP A 32 -3.15 -4.08 -4.06
C TRP A 32 -3.99 -3.89 -5.31
N SER A 33 -5.07 -3.13 -5.21
CA SER A 33 -5.94 -2.87 -6.35
C SER A 33 -5.21 -2.18 -7.48
N ASP A 34 -4.33 -1.24 -7.14
CA ASP A 34 -3.59 -0.50 -8.13
C ASP A 34 -2.64 -1.39 -8.92
N TYR A 35 -1.93 -2.27 -8.23
CA TYR A 35 -1.00 -3.16 -8.92
C TYR A 35 -1.73 -4.18 -9.79
N GLU A 36 -2.86 -4.68 -9.32
CA GLU A 36 -3.67 -5.59 -10.14
C GLU A 36 -4.17 -4.91 -11.41
N ALA A 37 -4.68 -3.70 -11.27
CA ALA A 37 -5.19 -2.95 -12.41
C ALA A 37 -4.08 -2.61 -13.40
N THR A 38 -2.92 -2.24 -12.89
CA THR A 38 -1.77 -1.91 -13.74
C THR A 38 -1.30 -3.12 -14.53
N SER A 39 -1.24 -4.28 -13.88
CA SER A 39 -0.84 -5.50 -14.56
C SER A 39 -1.81 -5.86 -15.68
N ALA A 40 -3.11 -5.71 -15.41
CA ALA A 40 -4.14 -6.00 -16.41
C ALA A 40 -4.01 -5.06 -17.60
N LYS A 41 -3.79 -3.78 -17.36
CA LYS A 41 -3.63 -2.78 -18.43
C LYS A 41 -2.40 -3.04 -19.27
N ALA A 42 -1.36 -3.60 -18.67
CA ALA A 42 -0.13 -3.89 -19.38
C ALA A 42 -0.23 -5.16 -20.21
N GLY A 43 -1.37 -5.84 -20.18
CA GLY A 43 -1.59 -7.03 -20.98
C GLY A 43 -1.15 -8.32 -20.30
N TYR A 44 -0.77 -8.26 -19.04
CA TYR A 44 -0.39 -9.45 -18.31
C TYR A 44 -1.63 -10.10 -17.70
N SER A 45 -1.67 -11.42 -17.72
CA SER A 45 -2.72 -12.14 -17.03
C SER A 45 -2.46 -12.06 -15.52
N PHE A 46 -3.50 -12.29 -14.74
CA PHE A 46 -3.36 -12.30 -13.28
C PHE A 46 -2.36 -13.40 -12.88
N ARG A 47 -1.35 -13.01 -12.13
CA ARG A 47 -0.27 -13.93 -11.76
C ARG A 47 -0.40 -14.49 -10.36
N GLY A 48 -1.54 -14.25 -9.72
CA GLY A 48 -1.80 -14.80 -8.41
C GLY A 48 -1.49 -13.82 -7.28
N ALA A 49 -2.04 -14.15 -6.11
CA ALA A 49 -1.94 -13.26 -4.95
C ALA A 49 -0.50 -13.10 -4.47
N ASP A 50 0.31 -14.15 -4.60
CA ASP A 50 1.70 -14.07 -4.14
C ASP A 50 2.52 -13.07 -4.94
N TYR A 51 2.25 -13.01 -6.24
CA TYR A 51 2.95 -12.05 -7.09
C TYR A 51 2.58 -10.62 -6.70
N THR A 52 1.30 -10.35 -6.53
CA THR A 52 0.83 -9.03 -6.12
C THR A 52 1.35 -8.67 -4.73
N GLU A 53 1.35 -9.62 -3.82
CA GLU A 53 1.88 -9.40 -2.48
C GLU A 53 3.34 -8.96 -2.53
N ASN A 54 4.15 -9.60 -3.37
CA ASN A 54 5.55 -9.23 -3.49
C ASN A 54 5.74 -7.81 -4.00
N LEU A 55 4.92 -7.39 -4.95
CA LEU A 55 5.00 -6.02 -5.46
C LEU A 55 4.66 -4.99 -4.39
N VAL A 56 3.58 -5.23 -3.66
CA VAL A 56 3.18 -4.33 -2.58
C VAL A 56 4.22 -4.33 -1.47
N LYS A 57 4.77 -5.51 -1.16
CA LYS A 57 5.81 -5.63 -0.15
C LYS A 57 7.04 -4.80 -0.49
N GLN A 58 7.46 -4.83 -1.75
CA GLN A 58 8.60 -4.04 -2.19
C GLN A 58 8.33 -2.55 -2.01
N LEU A 59 7.12 -2.10 -2.33
CA LEU A 59 6.75 -0.71 -2.15
C LEU A 59 6.75 -0.33 -0.67
N ILE A 60 6.20 -1.18 0.18
CA ILE A 60 6.17 -0.92 1.61
C ILE A 60 7.59 -0.85 2.18
N ASN A 61 8.48 -1.72 1.73
CA ASN A 61 9.87 -1.67 2.18
C ASN A 61 10.56 -0.37 1.77
N SER A 62 10.20 0.18 0.61
CA SER A 62 10.79 1.41 0.12
C SER A 62 10.17 2.67 0.70
N TYR A 63 8.83 2.66 0.87
CA TYR A 63 8.08 3.86 1.22
C TYR A 63 7.23 3.75 2.48
N GLY A 64 7.30 2.63 3.21
CA GLY A 64 6.41 2.42 4.35
C GLY A 64 6.45 3.55 5.37
N ASP A 65 7.62 4.12 5.63
CA ASP A 65 7.78 5.23 6.55
C ASP A 65 7.74 6.59 5.85
N LYS A 66 7.49 6.59 4.54
CA LYS A 66 7.50 7.81 3.72
C LYS A 66 6.29 7.85 2.78
N LEU A 67 5.15 7.35 3.25
CA LEU A 67 3.96 7.29 2.41
C LEU A 67 3.52 8.67 1.94
N HIS A 68 3.79 9.71 2.71
CA HIS A 68 3.47 11.07 2.30
C HIS A 68 4.25 11.46 1.04
N LEU A 69 5.47 10.98 0.89
CA LEU A 69 6.26 11.25 -0.32
C LEU A 69 5.70 10.47 -1.51
N PHE A 70 5.31 9.22 -1.26
CA PHE A 70 4.70 8.40 -2.31
C PHE A 70 3.40 9.02 -2.80
N ALA A 71 2.54 9.46 -1.88
CA ALA A 71 1.25 10.06 -2.24
C ALA A 71 1.44 11.39 -2.97
N ALA A 72 2.49 12.14 -2.62
CA ALA A 72 2.77 13.41 -3.30
C ALA A 72 3.09 13.20 -4.77
N LYS A 73 3.67 12.05 -5.12
CA LYS A 73 4.03 11.73 -6.50
C LYS A 73 2.90 10.99 -7.23
N ASN A 74 1.88 10.56 -6.52
CA ASN A 74 0.80 9.75 -7.08
C ASN A 74 -0.54 10.36 -6.68
N PRO A 75 -1.11 11.23 -7.52
CA PRO A 75 -2.31 12.01 -7.14
C PRO A 75 -3.49 11.19 -6.65
N LYS A 76 -3.65 9.95 -7.12
CA LYS A 76 -4.78 9.13 -6.68
C LYS A 76 -4.70 8.75 -5.20
N TYR A 77 -3.53 8.91 -4.58
CA TYR A 77 -3.37 8.64 -3.15
C TYR A 77 -3.35 9.91 -2.32
N ALA A 78 -3.43 11.07 -2.96
CA ALA A 78 -3.33 12.35 -2.25
C ALA A 78 -4.41 12.53 -1.19
N HIS A 79 -5.59 11.96 -1.40
CA HIS A 79 -6.68 12.08 -0.43
C HIS A 79 -6.32 11.44 0.92
N LEU A 80 -5.39 10.50 0.93
CA LEU A 80 -4.98 9.86 2.18
C LEU A 80 -4.10 10.77 3.04
N LEU A 81 -3.54 11.81 2.44
CA LEU A 81 -2.73 12.77 3.18
C LEU A 81 -3.57 13.78 3.97
N ASN A 82 -4.88 13.79 3.76
CA ASN A 82 -5.77 14.72 4.44
C ASN A 82 -6.17 14.26 5.82
N THR A 83 -5.54 13.21 6.34
CA THR A 83 -5.82 12.71 7.67
C THR A 83 -4.70 13.11 8.62
N ASP A 84 -5.05 13.34 9.88
CA ASP A 84 -4.06 13.71 10.90
C ASP A 84 -2.99 12.63 11.09
N GLU A 85 -3.38 11.37 10.96
CA GLU A 85 -2.44 10.27 11.11
C GLU A 85 -1.30 10.36 10.11
N ASP A 86 -1.64 10.62 8.85
CA ASP A 86 -0.65 10.67 7.79
C ASP A 86 0.23 11.91 7.92
N LEU A 87 -0.34 13.00 8.40
CA LEU A 87 0.40 14.25 8.54
C LEU A 87 1.39 14.25 9.69
N LYS A 88 1.20 13.37 10.65
CA LYS A 88 2.07 13.29 11.82
C LYS A 88 3.32 12.45 11.60
N GLN A 89 3.48 11.88 10.43
CA GLN A 89 4.60 10.99 10.15
C GLN A 89 5.80 11.68 9.53
#